data_122665d7a23a1df9eaf15df9aad561a9
#
_entry.id   122665d7a23a1df9eaf15df9aad561a9
#
_cell.length_a   1.000
_cell.length_b   1.000
_cell.length_c   1.000
_cell.angle_alpha   90.00
_cell.angle_beta   90.00
_cell.angle_gamma   90.00
#
_symmetry.space_group_name_H-M   'P 1'
#
loop_
_entity.id
_entity.type
_entity.pdbx_description
1 polymer ?
#
loop_
_entity_poly.entity_id
_entity_poly.type
_entity_poly.pdbx_seq_one_letter_code
_entity_poly.pdbx_strand_id
1 'polypeptide(L)'
;MDRNAFTRLFEVRPSPIQGLGVFATDFIPAGIRLIEYAGERLTPAAADARYPDREGERHHTFLFAIDDDVVIDAAVNGNDARFINHSCDPNCDAVVDDDRIWIDTIRDIEAGEELAYDYAYVLPERHTPAAKRRFPCSCGAARCRGSILKPKR
;
A
#
# COMPACT_ATOMS: atom_id res chain seq x y z
N MET A 1 -15.47 27.77 -3.72
CA MET A 1 -15.70 26.49 -3.07
C MET A 1 -14.39 25.74 -2.97
N ASP A 2 -14.04 25.37 -1.77
CA ASP A 2 -12.79 24.68 -1.53
C ASP A 2 -12.91 23.21 -1.97
N ARG A 3 -12.19 22.85 -3.01
CA ARG A 3 -12.21 21.48 -3.55
C ARG A 3 -11.67 20.47 -2.56
N ASN A 4 -10.73 20.88 -1.71
CA ASN A 4 -10.13 19.98 -0.74
C ASN A 4 -11.13 19.53 0.32
N ALA A 5 -12.09 20.38 0.67
CA ALA A 5 -13.11 20.05 1.63
C ALA A 5 -14.01 18.90 1.17
N PHE A 6 -14.11 18.68 -0.15
CA PHE A 6 -14.94 17.61 -0.70
C PHE A 6 -14.18 16.36 -1.05
N THR A 7 -12.86 16.47 -1.21
CA THR A 7 -12.06 15.34 -1.67
C THR A 7 -11.37 14.61 -0.53
N ARG A 8 -11.27 15.24 0.64
CA ARG A 8 -10.58 14.63 1.76
C ARG A 8 -11.55 13.82 2.61
N LEU A 9 -11.64 12.54 2.31
CA LEU A 9 -12.52 11.60 3.01
C LEU A 9 -11.77 10.73 4.02
N PHE A 10 -10.52 11.07 4.31
CA PHE A 10 -9.66 10.25 5.15
C PHE A 10 -8.63 11.10 5.89
N GLU A 11 -8.03 10.52 6.91
CA GLU A 11 -6.96 11.18 7.68
C GLU A 11 -5.92 10.16 8.10
N VAL A 12 -4.70 10.64 8.40
CA VAL A 12 -3.61 9.81 8.90
C VAL A 12 -3.66 9.79 10.42
N ARG A 13 -3.61 8.59 11.00
CA ARG A 13 -3.63 8.38 12.46
C ARG A 13 -2.76 7.18 12.81
N PRO A 14 -2.37 7.03 14.11
CA PRO A 14 -1.72 5.78 14.53
C PRO A 14 -2.61 4.57 14.23
N SER A 15 -1.99 3.50 13.75
CA SER A 15 -2.70 2.30 13.28
C SER A 15 -2.39 1.10 14.17
N PRO A 16 -3.39 0.26 14.49
CA PRO A 16 -3.14 -1.00 15.15
C PRO A 16 -2.44 -2.03 14.26
N ILE A 17 -2.46 -1.83 12.94
CA ILE A 17 -1.76 -2.73 12.01
C ILE A 17 -0.27 -2.47 12.06
N GLN A 18 0.14 -1.22 11.83
CA GLN A 18 1.55 -0.84 11.88
C GLN A 18 1.68 0.68 11.81
N GLY A 19 2.47 1.25 12.71
CA GLY A 19 2.84 2.66 12.69
C GLY A 19 1.68 3.62 12.48
N LEU A 20 1.72 4.36 11.37
CA LEU A 20 0.61 5.21 10.94
C LEU A 20 -0.25 4.47 9.92
N GLY A 21 -1.50 4.85 9.85
CA GLY A 21 -2.44 4.36 8.87
C GLY A 21 -3.34 5.47 8.38
N VAL A 22 -4.18 5.17 7.40
CA VAL A 22 -5.14 6.12 6.83
C VAL A 22 -6.54 5.62 7.16
N PHE A 23 -7.36 6.49 7.74
CA PHE A 23 -8.68 6.14 8.24
C PHE A 23 -9.75 7.01 7.58
N ALA A 24 -10.86 6.40 7.23
CA ALA A 24 -11.99 7.15 6.67
C ALA A 24 -12.55 8.11 7.72
N THR A 25 -12.79 9.37 7.32
CA THR A 25 -13.43 10.36 8.19
C THR A 25 -14.93 10.38 8.01
N ASP A 26 -15.39 9.89 6.87
CA ASP A 26 -16.81 9.82 6.50
C ASP A 26 -17.05 8.49 5.79
N PHE A 27 -18.34 8.17 5.58
CA PHE A 27 -18.73 7.04 4.75
C PHE A 27 -18.19 7.23 3.32
N ILE A 28 -17.58 6.20 2.76
CA ILE A 28 -17.06 6.21 1.39
C ILE A 28 -17.68 5.02 0.64
N PRO A 29 -18.47 5.27 -0.41
CA PRO A 29 -19.02 4.15 -1.18
C PRO A 29 -17.96 3.43 -2.00
N ALA A 30 -18.26 2.20 -2.42
CA ALA A 30 -17.42 1.44 -3.33
C ALA A 30 -17.27 2.20 -4.67
N GLY A 31 -16.11 2.01 -5.31
CA GLY A 31 -15.88 2.58 -6.65
C GLY A 31 -15.38 4.02 -6.67
N ILE A 32 -14.91 4.52 -5.54
CA ILE A 32 -14.38 5.90 -5.44
C ILE A 32 -12.87 5.87 -5.60
N ARG A 33 -12.37 6.70 -6.51
CA ARG A 33 -10.92 6.92 -6.64
C ARG A 33 -10.49 7.95 -5.60
N LEU A 34 -9.76 7.51 -4.58
CA LEU A 34 -9.47 8.32 -3.40
C LEU A 34 -8.24 9.20 -3.58
N ILE A 35 -7.15 8.62 -4.03
CA ILE A 35 -5.85 9.29 -4.01
C ILE A 35 -4.91 8.57 -4.96
N GLU A 36 -3.96 9.31 -5.52
CA GLU A 36 -2.85 8.73 -6.27
C GLU A 36 -1.76 8.28 -5.29
N TYR A 37 -1.16 7.12 -5.55
CA TYR A 37 0.06 6.72 -4.85
C TYR A 37 1.21 7.45 -5.53
N ALA A 38 1.52 8.64 -5.05
CA ALA A 38 2.46 9.55 -5.67
C ALA A 38 3.86 9.36 -5.10
N GLY A 39 4.88 9.70 -5.90
CA GLY A 39 6.25 9.65 -5.49
C GLY A 39 7.19 9.86 -6.65
N GLU A 40 8.48 9.76 -6.36
CA GLU A 40 9.52 9.88 -7.38
C GLU A 40 9.55 8.63 -8.25
N ARG A 41 9.66 8.82 -9.56
CA ARG A 41 9.76 7.71 -10.51
C ARG A 41 11.21 7.28 -10.63
N LEU A 42 11.44 5.99 -10.46
CA LEU A 42 12.78 5.39 -10.54
C LEU A 42 12.76 4.19 -11.47
N THR A 43 13.94 3.85 -12.02
CA THR A 43 14.12 2.52 -12.60
C THR A 43 14.25 1.51 -11.46
N PRO A 44 13.98 0.22 -11.71
CA PRO A 44 14.23 -0.81 -10.70
C PRO A 44 15.68 -0.81 -10.21
N ALA A 45 16.64 -0.59 -11.10
CA ALA A 45 18.06 -0.54 -10.72
C ALA A 45 18.34 0.62 -9.77
N ALA A 46 17.75 1.79 -10.01
CA ALA A 46 17.92 2.95 -9.14
C ALA A 46 17.26 2.72 -7.78
N ALA A 47 16.10 2.05 -7.75
CA ALA A 47 15.44 1.70 -6.50
C ALA A 47 16.27 0.72 -5.68
N ASP A 48 16.85 -0.28 -6.32
CA ASP A 48 17.71 -1.27 -5.66
C ASP A 48 18.97 -0.60 -5.10
N ALA A 49 19.53 0.36 -5.82
CA ALA A 49 20.70 1.09 -5.36
C ALA A 49 20.38 2.00 -4.17
N ARG A 50 19.18 2.58 -4.14
CA ARG A 50 18.74 3.45 -3.05
C ARG A 50 18.44 2.64 -1.78
N TYR A 51 17.87 1.44 -1.94
CA TYR A 51 17.48 0.57 -0.83
C TYR A 51 18.06 -0.82 -1.02
N PRO A 52 19.37 -0.97 -0.77
CA PRO A 52 20.00 -2.29 -0.93
C PRO A 52 19.33 -3.32 -0.01
N ASP A 53 19.11 -4.52 -0.54
CA ASP A 53 18.58 -5.62 0.25
C ASP A 53 19.65 -6.09 1.23
N ARG A 54 19.38 -5.94 2.51
CA ARG A 54 20.27 -6.42 3.57
C ARG A 54 19.62 -7.57 4.30
N GLU A 55 20.35 -8.65 4.40
CA GLU A 55 19.89 -9.84 5.09
C GLU A 55 19.49 -9.52 6.53
N GLY A 56 18.30 -9.96 6.92
CA GLY A 56 17.81 -9.78 8.27
C GLY A 56 17.18 -8.41 8.53
N GLU A 57 17.27 -7.47 7.61
CA GLU A 57 16.62 -6.18 7.76
C GLU A 57 15.20 -6.22 7.22
N ARG A 58 14.33 -5.53 7.94
CA ARG A 58 12.95 -5.38 7.53
C ARG A 58 12.86 -4.30 6.46
N HIS A 59 12.17 -4.60 5.38
CA HIS A 59 11.99 -3.63 4.30
C HIS A 59 10.90 -2.63 4.65
N HIS A 60 11.30 -1.41 4.94
CA HIS A 60 10.41 -0.29 5.14
C HIS A 60 10.45 0.59 3.92
N THR A 61 9.91 0.11 2.84
CA THR A 61 9.93 0.90 1.62
C THR A 61 8.54 1.36 1.29
N PHE A 62 8.49 2.53 0.69
CA PHE A 62 7.29 3.05 0.07
C PHE A 62 7.37 2.87 -1.45
N LEU A 63 8.05 1.79 -1.87
CA LEU A 63 8.24 1.47 -3.27
C LEU A 63 7.03 0.74 -3.83
N PHE A 64 6.59 1.16 -4.98
CA PHE A 64 5.48 0.51 -5.68
C PHE A 64 5.84 0.41 -7.17
N ALA A 65 5.95 -0.80 -7.69
CA ALA A 65 6.27 -1.01 -9.10
C ALA A 65 5.02 -0.81 -9.97
N ILE A 66 5.13 0.08 -10.96
CA ILE A 66 4.07 0.24 -11.96
C ILE A 66 4.17 -0.88 -12.99
N ASP A 67 5.39 -1.14 -13.44
CA ASP A 67 5.69 -2.17 -14.43
C ASP A 67 7.15 -2.61 -14.27
N ASP A 68 7.68 -3.30 -15.28
CA ASP A 68 9.07 -3.79 -15.23
C ASP A 68 10.11 -2.67 -15.31
N ASP A 69 9.72 -1.47 -15.71
CA ASP A 69 10.63 -0.36 -15.97
C ASP A 69 10.52 0.78 -14.98
N VAL A 70 9.40 0.90 -14.27
CA VAL A 70 9.13 2.07 -13.42
C VAL A 70 8.67 1.65 -12.04
N VAL A 71 9.32 2.23 -11.03
CA VAL A 71 8.97 2.09 -9.61
C VAL A 71 8.71 3.48 -9.05
N ILE A 72 7.66 3.60 -8.25
CA ILE A 72 7.36 4.83 -7.52
C ILE A 72 7.94 4.72 -6.12
N ASP A 73 8.71 5.73 -5.71
CA ASP A 73 9.20 5.85 -4.34
C ASP A 73 8.44 6.96 -3.63
N ALA A 74 7.48 6.60 -2.82
CA ALA A 74 6.63 7.55 -2.11
C ALA A 74 7.32 8.21 -0.91
N ALA A 75 8.52 7.79 -0.57
CA ALA A 75 9.33 8.48 0.45
C ALA A 75 9.81 9.84 -0.06
N VAL A 76 9.87 10.02 -1.39
CA VAL A 76 10.32 11.25 -2.02
C VAL A 76 9.17 11.82 -2.85
N ASN A 77 8.75 13.03 -2.53
CA ASN A 77 7.63 13.71 -3.18
C ASN A 77 6.33 12.90 -3.13
N GLY A 78 6.17 12.08 -2.10
CA GLY A 78 4.97 11.28 -1.90
C GLY A 78 3.87 12.06 -1.18
N ASN A 79 2.78 11.37 -0.90
CA ASN A 79 1.63 11.91 -0.19
C ASN A 79 1.13 10.91 0.87
N ASP A 80 -0.06 11.15 1.40
CA ASP A 80 -0.61 10.32 2.48
C ASP A 80 -0.89 8.87 2.05
N ALA A 81 -0.96 8.59 0.75
CA ALA A 81 -1.20 7.22 0.26
C ALA A 81 -0.12 6.25 0.75
N ARG A 82 1.10 6.74 1.00
CA ARG A 82 2.19 5.89 1.49
C ARG A 82 1.91 5.28 2.87
N PHE A 83 0.98 5.85 3.63
CA PHE A 83 0.64 5.36 4.97
C PHE A 83 -0.51 4.35 4.95
N ILE A 84 -1.10 4.07 3.79
CA ILE A 84 -2.15 3.04 3.70
C ILE A 84 -1.52 1.68 3.93
N ASN A 85 -2.00 0.98 4.94
CA ASN A 85 -1.44 -0.31 5.32
C ASN A 85 -1.97 -1.45 4.45
N HIS A 86 -1.30 -2.59 4.53
CA HIS A 86 -1.72 -3.81 3.86
C HIS A 86 -2.82 -4.51 4.64
N SER A 87 -3.76 -5.12 3.93
CA SER A 87 -4.68 -6.10 4.51
C SER A 87 -4.86 -7.27 3.56
N CYS A 88 -4.99 -8.46 4.14
CA CYS A 88 -5.35 -9.67 3.39
C CYS A 88 -6.85 -9.73 3.07
N ASP A 89 -7.63 -8.82 3.65
CA ASP A 89 -9.06 -8.64 3.37
C ASP A 89 -9.33 -7.15 3.18
N PRO A 90 -8.89 -6.58 2.05
CA PRO A 90 -8.83 -5.13 1.87
C PRO A 90 -10.17 -4.51 1.52
N ASN A 91 -10.27 -3.20 1.78
CA ASN A 91 -11.41 -2.39 1.34
C ASN A 91 -11.05 -1.48 0.15
N CYS A 92 -9.81 -1.48 -0.25
CA CYS A 92 -9.30 -0.72 -1.39
C CYS A 92 -8.49 -1.61 -2.31
N ASP A 93 -8.21 -1.10 -3.49
CA ASP A 93 -7.34 -1.75 -4.47
C ASP A 93 -6.42 -0.70 -5.08
N ALA A 94 -5.21 -1.10 -5.40
CA ALA A 94 -4.27 -0.26 -6.11
C ALA A 94 -4.38 -0.56 -7.60
N VAL A 95 -4.68 0.46 -8.38
CA VAL A 95 -4.95 0.32 -9.81
C VAL A 95 -3.97 1.17 -10.61
N VAL A 96 -3.32 0.55 -11.60
CA VAL A 96 -2.47 1.30 -12.53
C VAL A 96 -3.34 1.78 -13.68
N ASP A 97 -3.36 3.09 -13.87
CA ASP A 97 -4.14 3.72 -14.92
C ASP A 97 -3.34 4.92 -15.44
N ASP A 98 -3.09 4.93 -16.75
CA ASP A 98 -2.34 6.01 -17.41
C ASP A 98 -0.99 6.27 -16.75
N ASP A 99 -0.21 5.20 -16.50
CA ASP A 99 1.12 5.24 -15.87
C ASP A 99 1.13 5.83 -14.46
N ARG A 100 -0.01 5.78 -13.79
CA ARG A 100 -0.14 6.23 -12.40
C ARG A 100 -0.78 5.13 -11.58
N ILE A 101 -0.51 5.17 -10.29
CA ILE A 101 -1.09 4.23 -9.34
C ILE A 101 -2.17 4.96 -8.57
N TRP A 102 -3.40 4.43 -8.58
CA TRP A 102 -4.53 5.01 -7.88
C TRP A 102 -5.05 4.04 -6.82
N ILE A 103 -5.51 4.58 -5.72
CA ILE A 103 -6.16 3.80 -4.68
C ILE A 103 -7.66 4.01 -4.80
N ASP A 104 -8.35 2.94 -5.15
CA ASP A 104 -9.79 2.94 -5.37
C ASP A 104 -10.49 2.09 -4.31
N THR A 105 -11.65 2.52 -3.85
CA THR A 105 -12.44 1.69 -2.93
C THR A 105 -13.10 0.54 -3.70
N ILE A 106 -13.12 -0.64 -3.09
CA ILE A 106 -13.75 -1.83 -3.70
C ILE A 106 -14.98 -2.30 -2.94
N ARG A 107 -15.25 -1.69 -1.79
CA ARG A 107 -16.49 -1.89 -1.05
C ARG A 107 -16.80 -0.63 -0.27
N ASP A 108 -18.00 -0.55 0.29
CA ASP A 108 -18.38 0.58 1.14
C ASP A 108 -17.53 0.60 2.39
N ILE A 109 -17.11 1.79 2.79
CA ILE A 109 -16.24 1.99 3.96
C ILE A 109 -16.95 2.93 4.92
N GLU A 110 -17.06 2.51 6.18
CA GLU A 110 -17.67 3.34 7.22
C GLU A 110 -16.67 4.34 7.78
N ALA A 111 -17.18 5.46 8.29
CA ALA A 111 -16.35 6.41 9.01
C ALA A 111 -15.61 5.70 10.14
N GLY A 112 -14.31 5.96 10.28
CA GLY A 112 -13.47 5.35 11.30
C GLY A 112 -12.79 4.05 10.87
N GLU A 113 -13.18 3.46 9.74
CA GLU A 113 -12.48 2.27 9.23
C GLU A 113 -11.11 2.65 8.68
N GLU A 114 -10.14 1.79 8.90
CA GLU A 114 -8.82 1.96 8.28
C GLU A 114 -8.86 1.52 6.83
N LEU A 115 -8.31 2.35 5.96
CA LEU A 115 -8.14 2.03 4.54
C LEU A 115 -6.97 1.06 4.40
N ALA A 116 -7.14 0.06 3.56
CA ALA A 116 -6.08 -0.91 3.31
C ALA A 116 -6.26 -1.53 1.93
N TYR A 117 -5.14 -1.92 1.33
CA TYR A 117 -5.17 -2.70 0.10
C TYR A 117 -4.18 -3.85 0.21
N ASP A 118 -4.37 -4.87 -0.61
CA ASP A 118 -3.43 -6.00 -0.64
C ASP A 118 -2.20 -5.55 -1.41
N TYR A 119 -1.08 -5.47 -0.72
CA TYR A 119 0.18 -5.08 -1.36
C TYR A 119 0.59 -6.08 -2.42
N ALA A 120 0.17 -7.35 -2.28
CA ALA A 120 0.46 -8.41 -3.23
C ALA A 120 1.95 -8.43 -3.60
N TYR A 121 2.80 -8.29 -2.60
CA TYR A 121 4.24 -8.17 -2.80
C TYR A 121 4.79 -9.46 -3.40
N VAL A 122 5.60 -9.34 -4.44
CA VAL A 122 6.16 -10.48 -5.16
C VAL A 122 7.68 -10.38 -5.17
N LEU A 123 8.33 -11.45 -4.71
CA LEU A 123 9.77 -11.59 -4.79
C LEU A 123 10.14 -12.32 -6.09
N PRO A 124 11.37 -12.11 -6.61
CA PRO A 124 11.82 -12.88 -7.78
C PRO A 124 11.95 -14.38 -7.51
N GLU A 125 12.25 -14.76 -6.27
CA GLU A 125 12.35 -16.17 -5.87
C GLU A 125 11.02 -16.71 -5.34
N ARG A 126 11.00 -18.00 -4.98
CA ARG A 126 9.80 -18.62 -4.41
C ARG A 126 9.46 -18.00 -3.06
N HIS A 127 8.16 -17.93 -2.77
CA HIS A 127 7.68 -17.47 -1.47
C HIS A 127 7.68 -18.64 -0.47
N THR A 128 8.86 -18.97 0.02
CA THR A 128 9.04 -20.03 1.02
C THR A 128 8.51 -19.55 2.38
N PRO A 129 8.30 -20.47 3.35
CA PRO A 129 7.94 -20.04 4.71
C PRO A 129 8.94 -19.06 5.31
N ALA A 130 10.24 -19.23 5.02
CA ALA A 130 11.27 -18.30 5.49
C ALA A 130 11.11 -16.92 4.86
N ALA A 131 10.82 -16.85 3.55
CA ALA A 131 10.57 -15.59 2.88
C ALA A 131 9.32 -14.90 3.44
N LYS A 132 8.26 -15.65 3.67
CA LYS A 132 7.03 -15.11 4.24
C LYS A 132 7.25 -14.52 5.64
N ARG A 133 8.12 -15.11 6.44
CA ARG A 133 8.43 -14.58 7.77
C ARG A 133 9.20 -13.26 7.72
N ARG A 134 9.96 -13.01 6.65
CA ARG A 134 10.64 -11.73 6.47
C ARG A 134 9.70 -10.59 6.13
N PHE A 135 8.50 -10.91 5.64
CA PHE A 135 7.50 -9.94 5.24
C PHE A 135 6.18 -10.22 5.97
N PRO A 136 6.16 -10.01 7.30
CA PRO A 136 4.99 -10.37 8.10
C PRO A 136 3.83 -9.44 7.85
N CYS A 137 2.61 -9.96 8.09
CA CYS A 137 1.38 -9.18 8.06
C CYS A 137 0.73 -9.21 9.44
N SER A 138 0.26 -8.06 9.88
CA SER A 138 -0.45 -7.90 11.14
C SER A 138 -1.81 -7.22 10.93
N CYS A 139 -2.47 -7.51 9.78
CA CYS A 139 -3.72 -6.84 9.42
C CYS A 139 -4.89 -7.18 10.34
N GLY A 140 -4.82 -8.28 11.08
CA GLY A 140 -5.88 -8.68 12.01
C GLY A 140 -7.12 -9.26 11.35
N ALA A 141 -7.12 -9.42 10.02
CA ALA A 141 -8.26 -10.00 9.31
C ALA A 141 -8.39 -11.49 9.62
N ALA A 142 -9.62 -12.01 9.58
CA ALA A 142 -9.86 -13.43 9.78
C ALA A 142 -9.14 -14.28 8.73
N ARG A 143 -8.96 -13.75 7.53
CA ARG A 143 -8.27 -14.43 6.42
C ARG A 143 -6.82 -14.01 6.28
N CYS A 144 -6.21 -13.47 7.34
CA CYS A 144 -4.83 -13.02 7.29
C CYS A 144 -3.88 -14.15 6.88
N ARG A 145 -3.06 -13.89 5.87
CA ARG A 145 -2.09 -14.86 5.36
C ARG A 145 -0.83 -14.94 6.22
N GLY A 146 -0.68 -14.03 7.19
CA GLY A 146 0.53 -13.93 8.00
C GLY A 146 1.69 -13.26 7.27
N SER A 147 1.52 -12.90 6.01
CA SER A 147 2.56 -12.27 5.19
C SER A 147 1.93 -11.34 4.16
N ILE A 148 2.64 -10.25 3.85
CA ILE A 148 2.22 -9.35 2.78
C ILE A 148 2.55 -9.91 1.40
N LEU A 149 3.29 -11.02 1.33
CA LEU A 149 3.61 -11.62 0.05
C LEU A 149 2.37 -12.21 -0.60
N LYS A 150 2.24 -12.00 -1.90
CA LYS A 150 1.18 -12.60 -2.70
C LYS A 150 1.33 -14.12 -2.69
N PRO A 151 0.24 -14.89 -2.58
CA PRO A 151 0.31 -16.33 -2.72
C PRO A 151 0.99 -16.71 -4.05
N LYS A 152 1.98 -17.59 -3.97
CA LYS A 152 2.81 -17.94 -5.12
C LYS A 152 3.33 -19.36 -4.93
N ARG A 153 3.12 -20.18 -5.94
CA ARG A 153 3.56 -21.56 -5.94
C ARG A 153 5.05 -21.70 -6.23
#